data_b8a7bd74137fff421da21672be0035ba
#
_entry.id   b8a7bd74137fff421da21672be0035ba
#
_cell.length_a   1.000
_cell.length_b   1.000
_cell.length_c   1.000
_cell.angle_alpha   90.00
_cell.angle_beta   90.00
_cell.angle_gamma   90.00
#
_symmetry.space_group_name_H-M   'P 1'
#
loop_
_entity.id
_entity.type
_entity.pdbx_description
1 polymer ?
#
loop_
_entity_poly.entity_id
_entity_poly.type
_entity_poly.pdbx_seq_one_letter_code
_entity_poly.pdbx_strand_id
1 'polypeptide(L)'
;FNEGKKLQEAIDQAYKKRYLGKNACGSGWDFDIHIHYGAGAYICGEETALLESIEGNKGQPRLKPPFPALVGLYGCPTIVNNVETVAVVPTILRRGGKWFSSIGKPKNTGTKIFCISGNVNSPCNVEEEMGIPLKDLIEKHAGGVVGGWDNLQAVIPGGSSMPLLPKKICDTITMDFDSLIENKSGLGTAGIVVINKDQDIVKCMARIARFYKHESCGPVSYTHLTLP
;
A
#
# COMPACT_ATOMS: atom_id res chain seq x y z
N PHE A 1 -17.25 -3.47 -1.68
CA PHE A 1 -18.20 -4.62 -1.75
C PHE A 1 -17.90 -5.54 -2.93
N ASN A 2 -17.53 -5.02 -4.11
CA ASN A 2 -17.23 -5.84 -5.29
C ASN A 2 -15.99 -6.73 -5.08
N GLU A 3 -14.96 -6.23 -4.45
CA GLU A 3 -13.71 -6.94 -4.16
C GLU A 3 -13.96 -8.17 -3.30
N GLY A 4 -14.69 -8.02 -2.20
CA GLY A 4 -15.06 -9.13 -1.32
C GLY A 4 -15.92 -10.18 -2.02
N LYS A 5 -16.88 -9.75 -2.86
CA LYS A 5 -17.69 -10.67 -3.66
C LYS A 5 -16.83 -11.48 -4.64
N LYS A 6 -15.93 -10.83 -5.37
CA LYS A 6 -15.03 -11.50 -6.31
C LYS A 6 -14.06 -12.46 -5.63
N LEU A 7 -13.57 -12.07 -4.46
CA LEU A 7 -12.72 -12.95 -3.68
C LEU A 7 -13.50 -14.18 -3.17
N GLN A 8 -14.74 -14.00 -2.70
CA GLN A 8 -15.59 -15.13 -2.29
C GLN A 8 -15.87 -16.08 -3.44
N GLU A 9 -16.22 -15.54 -4.63
CA GLU A 9 -16.43 -16.35 -5.84
C GLU A 9 -15.18 -17.19 -6.18
N ALA A 10 -13.98 -16.61 -6.06
CA ALA A 10 -12.72 -17.31 -6.30
C ALA A 10 -12.44 -18.39 -5.25
N ILE A 11 -12.70 -18.12 -3.98
CA ILE A 11 -12.57 -19.09 -2.87
C ILE A 11 -13.53 -20.27 -3.09
N ASP A 12 -14.79 -20.01 -3.42
CA ASP A 12 -15.78 -21.06 -3.68
C ASP A 12 -15.36 -21.95 -4.85
N GLN A 13 -14.80 -21.38 -5.91
CA GLN A 13 -14.25 -22.13 -7.03
C GLN A 13 -13.07 -23.00 -6.62
N ALA A 14 -12.18 -22.47 -5.74
CA ALA A 14 -11.02 -23.20 -5.25
C ALA A 14 -11.45 -24.41 -4.38
N TYR A 15 -12.45 -24.25 -3.52
CA TYR A 15 -13.03 -25.37 -2.77
C TYR A 15 -13.63 -26.43 -3.71
N LYS A 16 -14.43 -26.03 -4.72
CA LYS A 16 -15.01 -26.97 -5.71
C LYS A 16 -13.93 -27.77 -6.44
N LYS A 17 -12.76 -27.17 -6.69
CA LYS A 17 -11.62 -27.83 -7.33
C LYS A 17 -10.71 -28.58 -6.36
N ARG A 18 -11.07 -28.64 -5.06
CA ARG A 18 -10.25 -29.24 -4.00
C ARG A 18 -8.85 -28.62 -3.86
N TYR A 19 -8.70 -27.34 -4.20
CA TYR A 19 -7.49 -26.58 -3.91
C TYR A 19 -7.45 -26.09 -2.47
N LEU A 20 -8.63 -26.02 -1.82
CA LEU A 20 -8.82 -25.67 -0.42
C LEU A 20 -9.60 -26.78 0.31
N GLY A 21 -9.62 -26.71 1.63
CA GLY A 21 -10.28 -27.64 2.52
C GLY A 21 -9.40 -28.80 2.92
N LYS A 22 -10.00 -29.95 3.22
CA LYS A 22 -9.28 -31.16 3.64
C LYS A 22 -8.42 -31.73 2.51
N ASN A 23 -7.18 -32.08 2.84
CA ASN A 23 -6.20 -32.61 1.90
C ASN A 23 -6.08 -31.73 0.65
N ALA A 24 -5.90 -30.42 0.87
CA ALA A 24 -5.85 -29.40 -0.19
C ALA A 24 -4.82 -29.78 -1.27
N CYS A 25 -5.23 -29.75 -2.54
CA CYS A 25 -4.41 -30.18 -3.67
C CYS A 25 -3.83 -31.61 -3.58
N GLY A 26 -4.36 -32.49 -2.73
CA GLY A 26 -3.81 -33.82 -2.49
C GLY A 26 -2.48 -33.82 -1.73
N SER A 27 -2.18 -32.74 -1.02
CA SER A 27 -0.88 -32.52 -0.34
C SER A 27 -0.75 -33.22 1.02
N GLY A 28 -1.85 -33.75 1.56
CA GLY A 28 -1.92 -34.24 2.95
C GLY A 28 -2.16 -33.17 4.00
N TRP A 29 -2.25 -31.89 3.61
CA TRP A 29 -2.51 -30.75 4.48
C TRP A 29 -3.91 -30.22 4.29
N ASP A 30 -4.55 -29.80 5.39
CA ASP A 30 -5.81 -29.07 5.36
C ASP A 30 -5.48 -27.57 5.26
N PHE A 31 -6.19 -26.85 4.39
CA PHE A 31 -5.99 -25.42 4.21
C PHE A 31 -7.32 -24.74 3.90
N ASP A 32 -7.70 -23.80 4.76
CA ASP A 32 -8.92 -23.02 4.61
C ASP A 32 -8.65 -21.54 4.47
N ILE A 33 -9.52 -20.82 3.74
CA ILE A 33 -9.46 -19.37 3.57
C ILE A 33 -10.79 -18.77 4.02
N HIS A 34 -10.71 -17.75 4.86
CA HIS A 34 -11.85 -16.99 5.35
C HIS A 34 -11.71 -15.51 5.03
N ILE A 35 -12.81 -14.87 4.62
CA ILE A 35 -12.88 -13.43 4.42
C ILE A 35 -13.37 -12.80 5.72
N HIS A 36 -12.64 -11.80 6.20
CA HIS A 36 -13.08 -10.95 7.29
C HIS A 36 -13.26 -9.51 6.79
N TYR A 37 -14.42 -8.91 7.05
CA TYR A 37 -14.72 -7.54 6.66
C TYR A 37 -14.44 -6.59 7.82
N GLY A 38 -13.48 -5.69 7.63
CA GLY A 38 -13.25 -4.59 8.55
C GLY A 38 -14.21 -3.42 8.32
N ALA A 39 -14.19 -2.45 9.22
CA ALA A 39 -15.01 -1.24 9.14
C ALA A 39 -14.31 -0.06 8.43
N GLY A 40 -13.14 -0.27 7.82
CA GLY A 40 -12.42 0.75 7.06
C GLY A 40 -11.57 1.71 7.90
N ALA A 41 -11.26 1.38 9.16
CA ALA A 41 -10.36 2.18 9.96
C ALA A 41 -8.93 2.14 9.41
N TYR A 42 -8.32 3.29 9.15
CA TYR A 42 -6.97 3.41 8.57
C TYR A 42 -5.91 2.70 9.41
N ILE A 43 -5.99 2.82 10.74
CA ILE A 43 -5.03 2.20 11.65
C ILE A 43 -5.00 0.67 11.55
N CYS A 44 -6.09 0.03 11.13
CA CYS A 44 -6.15 -1.41 10.92
C CYS A 44 -5.36 -1.88 9.69
N GLY A 45 -4.70 -0.97 8.96
CA GLY A 45 -3.64 -1.30 8.00
C GLY A 45 -2.30 -1.63 8.66
N GLU A 46 -2.09 -1.26 9.93
CA GLU A 46 -0.95 -1.72 10.72
C GLU A 46 -1.18 -3.18 11.14
N GLU A 47 -0.14 -4.04 11.04
CA GLU A 47 -0.29 -5.49 11.18
C GLU A 47 -0.91 -5.95 12.50
N THR A 48 -0.52 -5.36 13.64
CA THR A 48 -1.03 -5.77 14.94
C THR A 48 -2.38 -5.15 15.27
N ALA A 49 -2.66 -3.95 14.79
CA ALA A 49 -3.99 -3.35 14.85
C ALA A 49 -5.02 -4.14 14.00
N LEU A 50 -4.57 -4.70 12.86
CA LEU A 50 -5.37 -5.63 12.07
C LEU A 50 -5.74 -6.88 12.89
N LEU A 51 -4.78 -7.48 13.59
CA LEU A 51 -5.02 -8.64 14.46
C LEU A 51 -6.01 -8.32 15.57
N GLU A 52 -5.84 -7.19 16.27
CA GLU A 52 -6.79 -6.73 17.29
C GLU A 52 -8.21 -6.57 16.73
N SER A 53 -8.33 -5.97 15.54
CA SER A 53 -9.62 -5.78 14.87
C SER A 53 -10.28 -7.12 14.51
N ILE A 54 -9.53 -8.09 14.01
CA ILE A 54 -10.05 -9.43 13.69
C ILE A 54 -10.52 -10.16 14.96
N GLU A 55 -9.80 -10.00 16.07
CA GLU A 55 -10.17 -10.55 17.36
C GLU A 55 -11.38 -9.88 18.03
N GLY A 56 -11.91 -8.81 17.41
CA GLY A 56 -13.07 -8.05 17.93
C GLY A 56 -12.70 -6.98 18.94
N ASN A 57 -11.41 -6.70 19.11
CA ASN A 57 -10.91 -5.65 19.99
C ASN A 57 -10.83 -4.30 19.27
N LYS A 58 -10.56 -3.23 20.03
CA LYS A 58 -10.24 -1.94 19.43
C LYS A 58 -8.96 -2.05 18.59
N GLY A 59 -9.01 -1.56 17.35
CA GLY A 59 -7.87 -1.57 16.44
C GLY A 59 -6.75 -0.66 16.89
N GLN A 60 -5.92 -1.15 17.79
CA GLN A 60 -4.73 -0.48 18.30
C GLN A 60 -3.51 -1.37 18.15
N PRO A 61 -2.34 -0.82 17.76
CA PRO A 61 -1.11 -1.61 17.66
C PRO A 61 -0.73 -2.27 19.00
N ARG A 62 -0.17 -3.49 18.91
CA ARG A 62 0.41 -4.20 20.03
C ARG A 62 1.86 -3.79 20.26
N LEU A 63 2.33 -3.88 21.50
CA LEU A 63 3.75 -3.73 21.77
C LEU A 63 4.55 -4.92 21.21
N LYS A 64 5.72 -4.65 20.70
CA LYS A 64 6.68 -5.66 20.21
C LYS A 64 7.97 -5.56 21.03
N PRO A 65 8.55 -6.68 21.50
CA PRO A 65 8.10 -8.05 21.41
C PRO A 65 6.86 -8.35 22.29
N PRO A 66 6.07 -9.43 22.06
CA PRO A 66 6.29 -10.48 21.07
C PRO A 66 5.88 -10.05 19.65
N PHE A 67 6.56 -10.61 18.64
CA PHE A 67 6.18 -10.41 17.24
C PHE A 67 5.06 -11.38 16.84
N PRO A 68 4.20 -11.01 15.85
CA PRO A 68 3.08 -11.85 15.41
C PRO A 68 3.49 -13.25 14.96
N ALA A 69 4.70 -13.42 14.43
CA ALA A 69 5.24 -14.73 14.05
C ALA A 69 5.35 -15.72 15.24
N LEU A 70 5.41 -15.21 16.48
CA LEU A 70 5.42 -16.01 17.70
C LEU A 70 4.06 -16.02 18.39
N VAL A 71 3.44 -14.83 18.52
CA VAL A 71 2.16 -14.64 19.20
C VAL A 71 1.32 -13.64 18.39
N GLY A 72 0.52 -14.16 17.48
CA GLY A 72 -0.32 -13.37 16.57
C GLY A 72 -1.81 -13.53 16.87
N LEU A 73 -2.58 -13.84 15.82
CA LEU A 73 -4.03 -13.93 15.86
C LEU A 73 -4.47 -15.05 16.83
N TYR A 74 -5.32 -14.70 17.79
CA TYR A 74 -5.78 -15.59 18.87
C TYR A 74 -4.63 -16.30 19.61
N GLY A 75 -3.47 -15.63 19.71
CA GLY A 75 -2.29 -16.18 20.37
C GLY A 75 -1.50 -17.19 19.52
N CYS A 76 -1.90 -17.46 18.29
CA CYS A 76 -1.23 -18.39 17.39
C CYS A 76 -0.15 -17.69 16.55
N PRO A 77 0.93 -18.41 16.15
CA PRO A 77 1.90 -17.89 15.20
C PRO A 77 1.22 -17.41 13.92
N THR A 78 1.48 -16.17 13.53
CA THR A 78 0.75 -15.50 12.41
C THR A 78 1.71 -14.74 11.52
N ILE A 79 1.55 -14.92 10.20
CA ILE A 79 2.23 -14.13 9.19
C ILE A 79 1.22 -13.17 8.57
N VAL A 80 1.59 -11.89 8.46
CA VAL A 80 0.79 -10.85 7.82
C VAL A 80 1.48 -10.43 6.52
N ASN A 81 0.79 -10.52 5.41
CA ASN A 81 1.30 -10.14 4.09
C ASN A 81 0.37 -9.16 3.40
N ASN A 82 0.94 -8.22 2.65
CA ASN A 82 0.18 -7.38 1.75
C ASN A 82 -0.39 -8.20 0.59
N VAL A 83 -1.61 -7.90 0.16
CA VAL A 83 -2.32 -8.63 -0.91
C VAL A 83 -1.57 -8.53 -2.25
N GLU A 84 -0.95 -7.41 -2.57
CA GLU A 84 -0.14 -7.24 -3.78
C GLU A 84 1.05 -8.21 -3.79
N THR A 85 1.73 -8.36 -2.66
CA THR A 85 2.81 -9.33 -2.50
C THR A 85 2.34 -10.76 -2.74
N VAL A 86 1.20 -11.14 -2.18
CA VAL A 86 0.64 -12.50 -2.37
C VAL A 86 0.16 -12.73 -3.80
N ALA A 87 -0.43 -11.71 -4.43
CA ALA A 87 -1.00 -11.82 -5.77
C ALA A 87 0.04 -12.14 -6.86
N VAL A 88 1.28 -11.70 -6.71
CA VAL A 88 2.34 -11.96 -7.71
C VAL A 88 3.01 -13.32 -7.53
N VAL A 89 2.89 -13.95 -6.36
CA VAL A 89 3.55 -15.25 -6.04
C VAL A 89 3.26 -16.34 -7.09
N PRO A 90 2.03 -16.59 -7.53
CA PRO A 90 1.77 -17.64 -8.52
C PRO A 90 2.49 -17.40 -9.85
N THR A 91 2.65 -16.14 -10.25
CA THR A 91 3.36 -15.77 -11.49
C THR A 91 4.87 -15.96 -11.32
N ILE A 92 5.43 -15.61 -10.18
CA ILE A 92 6.84 -15.84 -9.85
C ILE A 92 7.15 -17.35 -9.83
N LEU A 93 6.27 -18.16 -9.22
CA LEU A 93 6.45 -19.62 -9.17
C LEU A 93 6.42 -20.26 -10.57
N ARG A 94 5.59 -19.73 -11.49
CA ARG A 94 5.53 -20.21 -12.88
C ARG A 94 6.70 -19.78 -13.74
N ARG A 95 7.15 -18.52 -13.60
CA ARG A 95 8.17 -17.90 -14.47
C ARG A 95 9.58 -17.92 -13.88
N GLY A 96 9.68 -18.12 -12.57
CA GLY A 96 10.93 -18.14 -11.82
C GLY A 96 11.36 -16.76 -11.28
N GLY A 97 12.13 -16.80 -10.19
CA GLY A 97 12.61 -15.58 -9.52
C GLY A 97 13.53 -14.72 -10.41
N LYS A 98 14.32 -15.34 -11.28
CA LYS A 98 15.19 -14.62 -12.22
C LYS A 98 14.39 -13.75 -13.18
N TRP A 99 13.25 -14.25 -13.65
CA TRP A 99 12.36 -13.46 -14.50
C TRP A 99 11.84 -12.23 -13.73
N PHE A 100 11.34 -12.40 -12.50
CA PHE A 100 10.82 -11.28 -11.73
C PHE A 100 11.90 -10.26 -11.36
N SER A 101 13.10 -10.73 -11.03
CA SER A 101 14.24 -9.86 -10.72
C SER A 101 14.86 -9.17 -11.95
N SER A 102 14.47 -9.54 -13.17
CA SER A 102 14.89 -8.84 -14.39
C SER A 102 14.00 -7.64 -14.75
N ILE A 103 12.87 -7.46 -14.05
CA ILE A 103 11.97 -6.34 -14.23
C ILE A 103 12.40 -5.22 -13.27
N GLY A 104 12.38 -3.98 -13.73
CA GLY A 104 12.71 -2.82 -12.92
C GLY A 104 14.22 -2.57 -12.78
N LYS A 105 14.60 -1.87 -11.73
CA LYS A 105 15.95 -1.38 -11.47
C LYS A 105 16.72 -2.35 -10.55
N PRO A 106 18.03 -2.56 -10.72
CA PRO A 106 18.82 -3.35 -9.77
C PRO A 106 18.60 -2.94 -8.32
N LYS A 107 18.42 -3.91 -7.42
CA LYS A 107 18.03 -3.77 -6.01
C LYS A 107 16.60 -3.27 -5.75
N ASN A 108 15.92 -2.77 -6.77
CA ASN A 108 14.51 -2.35 -6.73
C ASN A 108 13.77 -3.04 -7.88
N THR A 109 13.66 -4.36 -7.81
CA THR A 109 13.15 -5.19 -8.90
C THR A 109 11.68 -5.52 -8.73
N GLY A 110 11.06 -5.94 -9.84
CA GLY A 110 9.66 -6.32 -9.90
C GLY A 110 8.75 -5.19 -10.37
N THR A 111 7.46 -5.45 -10.25
CA THR A 111 6.39 -4.51 -10.58
C THR A 111 5.74 -3.94 -9.33
N LYS A 112 5.07 -2.80 -9.48
CA LYS A 112 4.31 -2.14 -8.43
C LYS A 112 3.04 -1.54 -8.99
N ILE A 113 1.93 -1.62 -8.23
CA ILE A 113 0.71 -0.89 -8.54
C ILE A 113 0.84 0.52 -7.99
N PHE A 114 0.76 1.49 -8.89
CA PHE A 114 0.74 2.91 -8.57
C PHE A 114 -0.69 3.45 -8.64
N CYS A 115 -1.15 4.09 -7.57
CA CYS A 115 -2.47 4.72 -7.50
C CYS A 115 -2.30 6.22 -7.64
N ILE A 116 -2.58 6.76 -8.84
CA ILE A 116 -2.32 8.16 -9.17
C ILE A 116 -3.59 8.98 -9.01
N SER A 117 -3.53 10.03 -8.20
CA SER A 117 -4.65 10.90 -7.86
C SER A 117 -4.22 12.36 -7.65
N GLY A 118 -5.16 13.21 -7.24
CA GLY A 118 -4.93 14.64 -7.06
C GLY A 118 -5.19 15.42 -8.36
N ASN A 119 -4.36 16.43 -8.64
CA ASN A 119 -4.54 17.33 -9.78
C ASN A 119 -3.95 16.74 -11.08
N VAL A 120 -4.46 15.58 -11.50
CA VAL A 120 -4.16 14.93 -12.78
C VAL A 120 -5.40 14.89 -13.67
N ASN A 121 -5.20 14.80 -14.98
CA ASN A 121 -6.32 14.81 -15.93
C ASN A 121 -7.16 13.53 -15.87
N SER A 122 -6.54 12.38 -15.55
CA SER A 122 -7.20 11.07 -15.50
C SER A 122 -6.65 10.23 -14.34
N PRO A 123 -7.21 10.37 -13.12
CA PRO A 123 -6.81 9.53 -12.00
C PRO A 123 -6.96 8.04 -12.33
N CYS A 124 -5.95 7.24 -11.99
CA CYS A 124 -5.91 5.82 -12.36
C CYS A 124 -5.08 4.97 -11.40
N ASN A 125 -5.28 3.66 -11.50
CA ASN A 125 -4.38 2.66 -10.94
C ASN A 125 -3.67 1.97 -12.10
N VAL A 126 -2.36 1.84 -12.02
CA VAL A 126 -1.54 1.25 -13.09
C VAL A 126 -0.45 0.38 -12.49
N GLU A 127 -0.18 -0.76 -13.11
CA GLU A 127 0.99 -1.59 -12.81
C GLU A 127 2.13 -1.18 -13.74
N GLU A 128 3.27 -0.85 -13.14
CA GLU A 128 4.50 -0.53 -13.85
C GLU A 128 5.72 -1.14 -13.17
N GLU A 129 6.84 -1.15 -13.85
CA GLU A 129 8.10 -1.60 -13.28
C GLU A 129 8.64 -0.63 -12.24
N MET A 130 9.32 -1.17 -11.25
CA MET A 130 10.02 -0.38 -10.26
C MET A 130 11.14 0.45 -10.90
N GLY A 131 11.23 1.73 -10.54
CA GLY A 131 12.22 2.66 -11.09
C GLY A 131 11.74 3.45 -12.31
N ILE A 132 10.45 3.37 -12.67
CA ILE A 132 9.86 4.27 -13.67
C ILE A 132 10.03 5.73 -13.24
N PRO A 133 10.39 6.69 -14.13
CA PRO A 133 10.41 8.10 -13.79
C PRO A 133 9.02 8.59 -13.36
N LEU A 134 8.95 9.35 -12.27
CA LEU A 134 7.69 9.87 -11.74
C LEU A 134 6.93 10.70 -12.78
N LYS A 135 7.65 11.51 -13.55
CA LYS A 135 7.07 12.33 -14.62
C LYS A 135 6.42 11.45 -15.68
N ASP A 136 7.12 10.42 -16.16
CA ASP A 136 6.62 9.49 -17.17
C ASP A 136 5.36 8.77 -16.67
N LEU A 137 5.38 8.33 -15.43
CA LEU A 137 4.24 7.67 -14.80
C LEU A 137 2.98 8.55 -14.80
N ILE A 138 3.13 9.83 -14.42
CA ILE A 138 2.01 10.77 -14.39
C ILE A 138 1.56 11.15 -15.81
N GLU A 139 2.49 11.43 -16.73
CA GLU A 139 2.15 11.89 -18.08
C GLU A 139 1.54 10.78 -18.95
N LYS A 140 2.13 9.57 -18.91
CA LYS A 140 1.66 8.45 -19.74
C LYS A 140 0.33 7.87 -19.28
N HIS A 141 0.14 7.72 -17.97
CA HIS A 141 -1.00 6.98 -17.45
C HIS A 141 -2.12 7.88 -16.91
N ALA A 142 -1.77 8.99 -16.27
CA ALA A 142 -2.75 9.89 -15.68
C ALA A 142 -3.09 11.10 -16.57
N GLY A 143 -2.61 11.10 -17.82
CA GLY A 143 -2.87 12.19 -18.77
C GLY A 143 -2.19 13.51 -18.40
N GLY A 144 -1.19 13.47 -17.52
CA GLY A 144 -0.43 14.62 -17.06
C GLY A 144 -1.11 15.41 -15.94
N VAL A 145 -0.41 16.44 -15.50
CA VAL A 145 -0.88 17.39 -14.48
C VAL A 145 -1.92 18.34 -15.09
N VAL A 146 -2.98 18.65 -14.35
CA VAL A 146 -3.96 19.67 -14.76
C VAL A 146 -3.26 21.01 -14.95
N GLY A 147 -3.34 21.57 -16.15
CA GLY A 147 -2.63 22.78 -16.56
C GLY A 147 -1.19 22.52 -17.03
N GLY A 148 -0.80 21.25 -17.24
CA GLY A 148 0.51 20.84 -17.74
C GLY A 148 1.57 20.68 -16.66
N TRP A 149 2.71 20.08 -17.01
CA TRP A 149 3.79 19.78 -16.08
C TRP A 149 4.37 21.02 -15.37
N ASP A 150 4.37 22.17 -16.07
CA ASP A 150 4.86 23.43 -15.47
C ASP A 150 3.94 23.98 -14.38
N ASN A 151 2.69 23.52 -14.34
CA ASN A 151 1.74 23.82 -13.27
C ASN A 151 1.92 22.92 -12.04
N LEU A 152 2.80 21.92 -12.08
CA LEU A 152 3.12 21.10 -10.91
C LEU A 152 3.70 21.93 -9.79
N GLN A 153 3.20 21.76 -8.57
CA GLN A 153 3.76 22.33 -7.34
C GLN A 153 4.54 21.28 -6.54
N ALA A 154 3.89 20.16 -6.22
CA ALA A 154 4.48 19.09 -5.43
C ALA A 154 3.78 17.75 -5.66
N VAL A 155 4.43 16.65 -5.27
CA VAL A 155 3.85 15.31 -5.28
C VAL A 155 4.11 14.62 -3.95
N ILE A 156 3.11 13.94 -3.42
CA ILE A 156 3.28 12.92 -2.37
C ILE A 156 3.43 11.58 -3.08
N PRO A 157 4.58 10.90 -3.02
CA PRO A 157 4.84 9.75 -3.90
C PRO A 157 4.32 8.41 -3.36
N GLY A 158 4.06 8.31 -2.06
CA GLY A 158 3.84 7.02 -1.41
C GLY A 158 2.72 6.98 -0.38
N GLY A 159 1.69 7.79 -0.57
CA GLY A 159 0.60 7.95 0.39
C GLY A 159 0.82 9.08 1.37
N SER A 160 -0.22 9.45 2.09
CA SER A 160 -0.25 10.65 2.93
C SER A 160 0.80 10.69 4.07
N SER A 161 1.37 9.53 4.43
CA SER A 161 2.42 9.41 5.43
C SER A 161 3.83 9.72 4.92
N MET A 162 3.99 9.85 3.59
CA MET A 162 5.29 10.15 2.99
C MET A 162 5.47 11.65 2.80
N PRO A 163 6.69 12.19 3.05
CA PRO A 163 7.01 13.58 2.76
C PRO A 163 6.77 13.94 1.30
N LEU A 164 6.23 15.13 1.06
CA LEU A 164 6.00 15.63 -0.29
C LEU A 164 7.33 16.05 -0.97
N LEU A 165 7.36 15.86 -2.28
CA LEU A 165 8.47 16.23 -3.15
C LEU A 165 8.12 17.50 -3.93
N PRO A 166 8.95 18.55 -3.89
CA PRO A 166 8.74 19.73 -4.72
C PRO A 166 9.02 19.43 -6.20
N LYS A 167 8.43 20.21 -7.11
CA LYS A 167 8.55 20.04 -8.57
C LYS A 167 9.97 19.75 -9.04
N LYS A 168 10.96 20.51 -8.53
CA LYS A 168 12.38 20.34 -8.92
C LYS A 168 12.88 18.91 -8.74
N ILE A 169 12.45 18.22 -7.70
CA ILE A 169 12.81 16.81 -7.46
C ILE A 169 11.97 15.91 -8.37
N CYS A 170 10.69 16.22 -8.56
CA CYS A 170 9.79 15.44 -9.42
C CYS A 170 10.23 15.38 -10.88
N ASP A 171 11.02 16.35 -11.35
CA ASP A 171 11.52 16.39 -12.74
C ASP A 171 12.45 15.22 -13.10
N THR A 172 13.13 14.63 -12.12
CA THR A 172 14.19 13.63 -12.36
C THR A 172 14.08 12.36 -11.52
N ILE A 173 13.23 12.34 -10.50
CA ILE A 173 13.14 11.23 -9.56
C ILE A 173 12.51 9.99 -10.20
N THR A 174 13.02 8.82 -9.81
CA THR A 174 12.44 7.52 -10.17
C THR A 174 11.66 6.93 -9.00
N MET A 175 10.62 6.17 -9.32
CA MET A 175 9.71 5.55 -8.35
C MET A 175 10.29 4.20 -7.88
N ASP A 176 11.30 4.30 -7.01
CA ASP A 176 11.95 3.18 -6.35
C ASP A 176 12.31 3.55 -4.89
N PHE A 177 12.64 2.55 -4.08
CA PHE A 177 12.93 2.75 -2.66
C PHE A 177 14.15 3.66 -2.44
N ASP A 178 15.24 3.38 -3.16
CA ASP A 178 16.51 4.08 -2.94
C ASP A 178 16.42 5.56 -3.34
N SER A 179 15.90 5.84 -4.55
CA SER A 179 15.76 7.21 -5.05
C SER A 179 14.86 8.07 -4.17
N LEU A 180 13.77 7.51 -3.66
CA LEU A 180 12.85 8.23 -2.78
C LEU A 180 13.44 8.47 -1.39
N ILE A 181 14.17 7.50 -0.82
CA ILE A 181 14.88 7.66 0.47
C ILE A 181 15.97 8.71 0.38
N GLU A 182 16.78 8.71 -0.69
CA GLU A 182 17.82 9.72 -0.95
C GLU A 182 17.24 11.14 -0.99
N ASN A 183 16.00 11.28 -1.47
CA ASN A 183 15.29 12.55 -1.50
C ASN A 183 14.39 12.78 -0.26
N LYS A 184 14.68 12.09 0.85
CA LYS A 184 14.00 12.24 2.16
C LYS A 184 12.48 12.01 2.09
N SER A 185 12.06 11.10 1.21
CA SER A 185 10.68 10.63 1.08
C SER A 185 10.65 9.09 1.09
N GLY A 186 9.61 8.47 0.57
CA GLY A 186 9.51 7.01 0.52
C GLY A 186 8.44 6.54 -0.43
N LEU A 187 8.60 5.31 -0.93
CA LEU A 187 7.64 4.67 -1.83
C LEU A 187 6.32 4.35 -1.11
N GLY A 188 6.37 4.02 0.17
CA GLY A 188 5.20 3.75 0.99
C GLY A 188 4.22 2.80 0.33
N THR A 189 2.99 3.26 0.15
CA THR A 189 1.91 2.50 -0.52
C THR A 189 1.87 2.70 -2.03
N ALA A 190 2.78 3.49 -2.62
CA ALA A 190 2.73 3.94 -4.01
C ALA A 190 1.43 4.71 -4.36
N GLY A 191 0.79 5.28 -3.35
CA GLY A 191 -0.36 6.18 -3.49
C GLY A 191 0.11 7.59 -3.83
N ILE A 192 0.11 7.93 -5.10
CA ILE A 192 0.63 9.20 -5.62
C ILE A 192 -0.46 10.27 -5.55
N VAL A 193 -0.16 11.39 -4.89
CA VAL A 193 -1.06 12.55 -4.85
C VAL A 193 -0.35 13.74 -5.48
N VAL A 194 -0.87 14.18 -6.63
CA VAL A 194 -0.34 15.32 -7.38
C VAL A 194 -1.00 16.61 -6.93
N ILE A 195 -0.20 17.64 -6.64
CA ILE A 195 -0.64 18.96 -6.21
C ILE A 195 -0.13 19.97 -7.21
N ASN A 196 -1.04 20.71 -7.86
CA ASN A 196 -0.69 21.75 -8.79
C ASN A 196 -0.67 23.15 -8.13
N LYS A 197 -0.17 24.16 -8.84
CA LYS A 197 -0.02 25.53 -8.31
C LYS A 197 -1.35 26.25 -8.01
N ASP A 198 -2.46 25.72 -8.52
CA ASP A 198 -3.79 26.26 -8.23
C ASP A 198 -4.27 25.90 -6.81
N GLN A 199 -3.58 24.98 -6.15
CA GLN A 199 -3.88 24.55 -4.80
C GLN A 199 -3.03 25.30 -3.76
N ASP A 200 -3.68 25.66 -2.66
CA ASP A 200 -2.99 26.16 -1.49
C ASP A 200 -2.35 24.98 -0.73
N ILE A 201 -1.02 24.91 -0.76
CA ILE A 201 -0.27 23.82 -0.12
C ILE A 201 -0.52 23.72 1.38
N VAL A 202 -0.74 24.86 2.06
CA VAL A 202 -1.03 24.89 3.51
C VAL A 202 -2.39 24.24 3.78
N LYS A 203 -3.39 24.52 2.94
CA LYS A 203 -4.71 23.86 3.03
C LYS A 203 -4.61 22.36 2.75
N CYS A 204 -3.77 21.95 1.79
CA CYS A 204 -3.51 20.53 1.53
C CYS A 204 -2.92 19.84 2.77
N MET A 205 -1.91 20.44 3.38
CA MET A 205 -1.31 19.91 4.62
C MET A 205 -2.28 19.89 5.79
N ALA A 206 -3.09 20.93 5.95
CA ALA A 206 -4.14 20.99 6.98
C ALA A 206 -5.20 19.89 6.78
N ARG A 207 -5.51 19.54 5.52
CA ARG A 207 -6.42 18.44 5.20
C ARG A 207 -5.84 17.08 5.63
N ILE A 208 -4.56 16.85 5.37
CA ILE A 208 -3.85 15.62 5.79
C ILE A 208 -3.79 15.55 7.32
N ALA A 209 -3.44 16.65 7.99
CA ALA A 209 -3.40 16.70 9.45
C ALA A 209 -4.79 16.39 10.07
N ARG A 210 -5.87 16.91 9.48
CA ARG A 210 -7.23 16.59 9.89
C ARG A 210 -7.56 15.10 9.72
N PHE A 211 -7.13 14.50 8.62
CA PHE A 211 -7.27 13.06 8.40
C PHE A 211 -6.58 12.27 9.51
N TYR A 212 -5.32 12.55 9.81
CA TYR A 212 -4.59 11.86 10.89
C TYR A 212 -5.19 12.11 12.27
N LYS A 213 -5.70 13.31 12.54
CA LYS A 213 -6.44 13.57 13.78
C LYS A 213 -7.68 12.66 13.92
N HIS A 214 -8.40 12.45 12.81
CA HIS A 214 -9.61 11.63 12.78
C HIS A 214 -9.30 10.14 12.90
N GLU A 215 -8.24 9.66 12.21
CA GLU A 215 -7.86 8.25 12.15
C GLU A 215 -6.91 7.81 13.29
N SER A 216 -6.55 8.71 14.19
CA SER A 216 -5.66 8.40 15.31
C SER A 216 -6.28 7.37 16.26
N CYS A 217 -5.51 6.32 16.57
CA CYS A 217 -5.89 5.31 17.56
C CYS A 217 -5.76 5.80 19.02
N GLY A 218 -5.20 6.99 19.25
CA GLY A 218 -5.02 7.62 20.56
C GLY A 218 -3.63 7.44 21.19
N PRO A 219 -3.08 6.23 21.36
CA PRO A 219 -1.83 6.05 22.13
C PRO A 219 -0.63 6.82 21.60
N VAL A 220 -0.47 6.91 20.29
CA VAL A 220 0.66 7.61 19.66
C VAL A 220 0.47 9.13 19.69
N SER A 221 -0.77 9.60 19.64
CA SER A 221 -1.07 11.04 19.57
C SER A 221 -0.89 11.76 20.91
N TYR A 222 -1.13 11.07 22.02
CA TYR A 222 -0.98 11.69 23.35
C TYR A 222 0.46 11.93 23.75
N THR A 223 1.41 11.11 23.26
CA THR A 223 2.83 11.27 23.60
C THR A 223 3.51 12.40 22.82
N HIS A 224 2.92 12.87 21.72
CA HIS A 224 3.52 13.90 20.86
C HIS A 224 2.71 15.21 20.81
N LEU A 225 1.51 15.28 21.41
CA LEU A 225 0.66 16.46 21.42
C LEU A 225 0.53 17.14 22.79
N THR A 226 1.20 16.66 23.80
CA THR A 226 1.44 17.45 25.01
C THR A 226 2.60 18.41 24.73
N LEU A 227 2.30 19.45 23.97
CA LEU A 227 3.12 20.65 23.96
C LEU A 227 2.93 21.36 25.31
N PRO A 228 4.03 21.90 25.88
CA PRO A 228 3.97 22.68 27.15
C PRO A 228 3.12 23.89 27.00
#